data_94969ee41adc297d4d558eec9f1e2733
#
_entry.id   94969ee41adc297d4d558eec9f1e2733
#
_cell.length_a   1.000
_cell.length_b   1.000
_cell.length_c   1.000
_cell.angle_alpha   90.00
_cell.angle_beta   90.00
_cell.angle_gamma   90.00
#
_symmetry.space_group_name_H-M   'P 1'
#
loop_
_entity.id
_entity.type
_entity.pdbx_description
1 polymer ?
#
loop_
_entity_poly.entity_id
_entity_poly.type
_entity_poly.pdbx_seq_one_letter_code
_entity_poly.pdbx_strand_id
1 'polypeptide(L)'
;MLTKKQLNIFEPLTHNLFREYSIKEIKKGSKEKSNNAISIALKRFKVEEIITERTVGRSKLYTLNLNNNLIFSYISLINSQTPPKAAQKAIKQLKEEIEKYTSFFSIVVFGSYAVGKQEKKSDLDIAIFVENEAVKKKVQLALNSAKLKSIIRIDLHAISQDEFLEMLKADYANLGKEIARKHLSIYNISIFYSLLNKEVKNGFKL
;
A
#
# COMPACT_ATOMS: atom_id res chain seq x y z
N MET A 1 6.94 -10.86 16.32
CA MET A 1 7.38 -10.45 14.96
C MET A 1 7.32 -11.66 14.03
N LEU A 2 6.87 -11.51 12.79
CA LEU A 2 6.80 -12.59 11.80
C LEU A 2 8.19 -12.94 11.28
N THR A 3 8.45 -14.23 11.07
CA THR A 3 9.65 -14.70 10.38
C THR A 3 9.59 -14.38 8.90
N LYS A 4 10.72 -14.39 8.18
CA LYS A 4 10.77 -14.17 6.73
C LYS A 4 9.81 -15.10 5.96
N LYS A 5 9.72 -16.36 6.37
CA LYS A 5 8.79 -17.34 5.77
C LYS A 5 7.33 -16.96 6.02
N GLN A 6 6.99 -16.50 7.22
CA GLN A 6 5.65 -16.02 7.55
C GLN A 6 5.31 -14.73 6.80
N LEU A 7 6.26 -13.80 6.64
CA LEU A 7 6.07 -12.60 5.81
C LEU A 7 5.74 -12.95 4.35
N ASN A 8 6.44 -13.93 3.77
CA ASN A 8 6.14 -14.40 2.41
C ASN A 8 4.73 -15.00 2.30
N ILE A 9 4.24 -15.69 3.38
CA ILE A 9 2.87 -16.22 3.41
C ILE A 9 1.84 -15.10 3.64
N PHE A 10 2.23 -14.03 4.30
CA PHE A 10 1.38 -12.85 4.56
C PHE A 10 1.25 -11.95 3.32
N GLU A 11 2.30 -11.85 2.49
CA GLU A 11 2.37 -10.96 1.32
C GLU A 11 1.13 -11.03 0.39
N PRO A 12 0.60 -12.21 -0.01
CA PRO A 12 -0.59 -12.26 -0.87
C PRO A 12 -1.81 -11.52 -0.32
N LEU A 13 -1.95 -11.46 1.00
CA LEU A 13 -3.05 -10.75 1.65
C LEU A 13 -2.92 -9.23 1.51
N THR A 14 -1.71 -8.72 1.27
CA THR A 14 -1.44 -7.28 1.16
C THR A 14 -1.77 -6.70 -0.22
N HIS A 15 -2.01 -7.54 -1.23
CA HIS A 15 -2.34 -7.09 -2.58
C HIS A 15 -3.74 -6.45 -2.67
N ASN A 16 -4.68 -6.88 -1.83
CA ASN A 16 -5.96 -6.23 -1.62
C ASN A 16 -6.42 -6.45 -0.18
N LEU A 17 -6.30 -5.42 0.65
CA LEU A 17 -6.52 -5.50 2.10
C LEU A 17 -7.98 -5.77 2.48
N PHE A 18 -8.91 -5.50 1.59
CA PHE A 18 -10.36 -5.60 1.82
C PHE A 18 -10.95 -6.90 1.31
N ARG A 19 -10.12 -7.74 0.69
CA ARG A 19 -10.56 -9.00 0.10
C ARG A 19 -10.44 -10.16 1.09
N GLU A 20 -11.31 -11.14 0.92
CA GLU A 20 -11.20 -12.45 1.57
C GLU A 20 -10.37 -13.41 0.72
N TYR A 21 -9.56 -14.21 1.39
CA TYR A 21 -8.65 -15.16 0.75
C TYR A 21 -8.87 -16.57 1.29
N SER A 22 -8.97 -17.55 0.40
CA SER A 22 -8.91 -18.96 0.76
C SER A 22 -7.45 -19.42 1.00
N ILE A 23 -7.29 -20.53 1.72
CA ILE A 23 -5.96 -21.16 1.89
C ILE A 23 -5.29 -21.46 0.55
N LYS A 24 -6.07 -21.87 -0.47
CA LYS A 24 -5.55 -22.16 -1.82
C LYS A 24 -4.95 -20.91 -2.47
N GLU A 25 -5.60 -19.76 -2.35
CA GLU A 25 -5.11 -18.48 -2.90
C GLU A 25 -3.87 -18.01 -2.16
N ILE A 26 -3.84 -18.07 -0.82
CA ILE A 26 -2.67 -17.75 0.00
C ILE A 26 -1.49 -18.64 -0.39
N LYS A 27 -1.72 -19.95 -0.53
CA LYS A 27 -0.69 -20.89 -0.95
C LYS A 27 -0.14 -20.57 -2.33
N LYS A 28 -1.01 -20.30 -3.30
CA LYS A 28 -0.62 -19.94 -4.67
C LYS A 28 0.17 -18.63 -4.70
N GLY A 29 -0.31 -17.60 -4.01
CA GLY A 29 0.32 -16.27 -3.98
C GLY A 29 1.68 -16.30 -3.30
N SER A 30 1.82 -16.96 -2.15
CA SER A 30 3.07 -17.08 -1.41
C SER A 30 4.08 -18.05 -2.04
N LYS A 31 3.67 -18.84 -3.05
CA LYS A 31 4.46 -19.93 -3.64
C LYS A 31 4.91 -20.98 -2.61
N GLU A 32 4.30 -21.01 -1.42
CA GLU A 32 4.64 -21.98 -0.36
C GLU A 32 4.03 -23.36 -0.68
N LYS A 33 4.87 -24.38 -0.72
CA LYS A 33 4.46 -25.76 -1.05
C LYS A 33 3.90 -26.50 0.17
N SER A 34 4.38 -26.20 1.37
CA SER A 34 4.04 -26.91 2.60
C SER A 34 2.71 -26.44 3.19
N ASN A 35 1.71 -27.32 3.26
CA ASN A 35 0.46 -27.04 3.94
C ASN A 35 0.65 -26.79 5.44
N ASN A 36 1.61 -27.51 6.06
CA ASN A 36 1.92 -27.31 7.48
C ASN A 36 2.48 -25.91 7.76
N ALA A 37 3.39 -25.42 6.91
CA ALA A 37 3.95 -24.06 7.04
C ALA A 37 2.85 -22.99 6.95
N ILE A 38 1.90 -23.14 6.01
CA ILE A 38 0.74 -22.25 5.89
C ILE A 38 -0.13 -22.31 7.14
N SER A 39 -0.45 -23.53 7.62
CA SER A 39 -1.27 -23.70 8.83
C SER A 39 -0.63 -23.03 10.06
N ILE A 40 0.68 -23.22 10.25
CA ILE A 40 1.44 -22.58 11.35
C ILE A 40 1.41 -21.07 11.21
N ALA A 41 1.62 -20.53 10.00
CA ALA A 41 1.58 -19.09 9.75
C ALA A 41 0.19 -18.51 10.05
N LEU A 42 -0.88 -19.11 9.53
CA LEU A 42 -2.25 -18.66 9.78
C LEU A 42 -2.64 -18.72 11.27
N LYS A 43 -2.20 -19.78 11.99
CA LYS A 43 -2.38 -19.81 13.46
C LYS A 43 -1.68 -18.63 14.13
N ARG A 44 -0.44 -18.32 13.74
CA ARG A 44 0.31 -17.18 14.26
C ARG A 44 -0.39 -15.85 13.94
N PHE A 45 -0.86 -15.68 12.72
CA PHE A 45 -1.57 -14.46 12.30
C PHE A 45 -2.86 -14.24 13.10
N LYS A 46 -3.57 -15.31 13.46
CA LYS A 46 -4.76 -15.23 14.33
C LYS A 46 -4.39 -14.86 15.77
N VAL A 47 -3.32 -15.45 16.31
CA VAL A 47 -2.83 -15.13 17.66
C VAL A 47 -2.38 -13.67 17.77
N GLU A 48 -1.77 -13.12 16.72
CA GLU A 48 -1.41 -11.70 16.64
C GLU A 48 -2.59 -10.80 16.22
N GLU A 49 -3.79 -11.38 16.02
CA GLU A 49 -5.02 -10.69 15.61
C GLU A 49 -4.86 -9.86 14.32
N ILE A 50 -3.90 -10.22 13.46
CA ILE A 50 -3.69 -9.54 12.17
C ILE A 50 -4.58 -10.08 11.06
N ILE A 51 -5.22 -11.22 11.25
CA ILE A 51 -6.27 -11.74 10.37
C ILE A 51 -7.49 -12.18 11.19
N THR A 52 -8.65 -12.12 10.53
CA THR A 52 -9.88 -12.80 10.97
C THR A 52 -10.16 -14.01 10.08
N GLU A 53 -10.87 -14.98 10.61
CA GLU A 53 -11.28 -16.20 9.90
C GLU A 53 -12.80 -16.32 9.95
N ARG A 54 -13.44 -16.59 8.81
CA ARG A 54 -14.84 -17.03 8.79
C ARG A 54 -14.99 -18.32 7.99
N THR A 55 -15.97 -19.13 8.33
CA THR A 55 -16.28 -20.36 7.64
C THR A 55 -17.47 -20.16 6.70
N VAL A 56 -17.33 -20.57 5.44
CA VAL A 56 -18.40 -20.55 4.44
C VAL A 56 -18.52 -21.96 3.86
N GLY A 57 -19.57 -22.66 4.22
CA GLY A 57 -19.72 -24.09 3.91
C GLY A 57 -18.55 -24.90 4.50
N ARG A 58 -17.78 -25.56 3.63
CA ARG A 58 -16.59 -26.34 4.01
C ARG A 58 -15.28 -25.56 3.89
N SER A 59 -15.34 -24.30 3.51
CA SER A 59 -14.15 -23.47 3.24
C SER A 59 -13.92 -22.45 4.35
N LYS A 60 -12.64 -22.21 4.68
CA LYS A 60 -12.21 -21.13 5.55
C LYS A 60 -11.70 -19.98 4.69
N LEU A 61 -12.18 -18.79 4.98
CA LEU A 61 -11.77 -17.53 4.38
C LEU A 61 -11.08 -16.66 5.42
N TYR A 62 -10.06 -15.94 4.99
CA TYR A 62 -9.19 -15.10 5.83
C TYR A 62 -9.20 -13.68 5.30
N THR A 63 -9.36 -12.71 6.21
CA THR A 63 -9.36 -11.28 5.92
C THR A 63 -8.37 -10.59 6.85
N LEU A 64 -7.72 -9.52 6.39
CA LEU A 64 -6.89 -8.70 7.26
C LEU A 64 -7.77 -7.95 8.28
N ASN A 65 -7.32 -7.92 9.52
CA ASN A 65 -7.97 -7.14 10.60
C ASN A 65 -7.43 -5.71 10.61
N LEU A 66 -7.97 -4.84 9.78
CA LEU A 66 -7.50 -3.46 9.61
C LEU A 66 -7.62 -2.57 10.87
N ASN A 67 -8.23 -3.07 11.95
CA ASN A 67 -8.23 -2.40 13.24
C ASN A 67 -6.94 -2.64 14.04
N ASN A 68 -6.11 -3.62 13.62
CA ASN A 68 -4.83 -3.90 14.25
C ASN A 68 -3.69 -3.18 13.52
N ASN A 69 -3.13 -2.15 14.14
CA ASN A 69 -2.05 -1.33 13.56
C ASN A 69 -0.77 -2.13 13.21
N LEU A 70 -0.56 -3.30 13.80
CA LEU A 70 0.58 -4.16 13.49
C LEU A 70 0.60 -4.60 12.02
N ILE A 71 -0.58 -4.71 11.37
CA ILE A 71 -0.70 -4.98 9.94
C ILE A 71 0.08 -3.98 9.10
N PHE A 72 -0.08 -2.68 9.40
CA PHE A 72 0.56 -1.62 8.63
C PHE A 72 2.08 -1.68 8.73
N SER A 73 2.62 -2.14 9.87
CA SER A 73 4.06 -2.36 10.02
C SER A 73 4.56 -3.50 9.12
N TYR A 74 3.82 -4.60 9.02
CA TYR A 74 4.17 -5.71 8.12
C TYR A 74 4.02 -5.35 6.65
N ILE A 75 2.96 -4.62 6.29
CA ILE A 75 2.76 -4.12 4.92
C ILE A 75 3.90 -3.17 4.53
N SER A 76 4.28 -2.23 5.43
CA SER A 76 5.39 -1.32 5.20
C SER A 76 6.70 -2.07 4.94
N LEU A 77 6.98 -3.10 5.75
CA LEU A 77 8.18 -3.92 5.60
C LEU A 77 8.22 -4.65 4.25
N ILE A 78 7.10 -5.20 3.80
CA ILE A 78 6.98 -5.89 2.51
C ILE A 78 7.11 -4.87 1.37
N ASN A 79 6.30 -3.82 1.39
CA ASN A 79 6.22 -2.85 0.30
C ASN A 79 7.52 -2.04 0.13
N SER A 80 8.24 -1.73 1.22
CA SER A 80 9.51 -1.00 1.13
C SER A 80 10.61 -1.76 0.38
N GLN A 81 10.53 -3.09 0.33
CA GLN A 81 11.49 -3.95 -0.35
C GLN A 81 11.08 -4.30 -1.78
N THR A 82 9.83 -4.04 -2.17
CA THR A 82 9.28 -4.43 -3.48
C THR A 82 9.86 -3.62 -4.65
N PRO A 83 9.99 -2.27 -4.59
CA PRO A 83 10.57 -1.50 -5.68
C PRO A 83 12.06 -1.78 -5.87
N PRO A 84 12.61 -1.66 -7.09
CA PRO A 84 14.04 -1.76 -7.34
C PRO A 84 14.85 -0.76 -6.50
N LYS A 85 16.13 -1.07 -6.22
CA LYS A 85 17.00 -0.23 -5.37
C LYS A 85 17.08 1.23 -5.80
N ALA A 86 17.06 1.51 -7.10
CA ALA A 86 17.05 2.89 -7.61
C ALA A 86 15.77 3.63 -7.21
N ALA A 87 14.62 2.98 -7.32
CA ALA A 87 13.34 3.54 -6.88
C ALA A 87 13.29 3.72 -5.35
N GLN A 88 13.80 2.75 -4.58
CA GLN A 88 13.91 2.89 -3.11
C GLN A 88 14.73 4.12 -2.71
N LYS A 89 15.88 4.36 -3.41
CA LYS A 89 16.72 5.54 -3.19
C LYS A 89 15.98 6.84 -3.51
N ALA A 90 15.28 6.89 -4.65
CA ALA A 90 14.50 8.07 -5.05
C ALA A 90 13.37 8.35 -4.05
N ILE A 91 12.65 7.33 -3.58
CA ILE A 91 11.61 7.47 -2.55
C ILE A 91 12.18 7.99 -1.24
N LYS A 92 13.36 7.50 -0.81
CA LYS A 92 14.02 7.99 0.40
C LYS A 92 14.39 9.46 0.29
N GLN A 93 15.00 9.88 -0.82
CA GLN A 93 15.33 11.28 -1.07
C GLN A 93 14.07 12.18 -1.10
N LEU A 94 13.00 11.71 -1.76
CA LEU A 94 11.72 12.39 -1.79
C LEU A 94 11.15 12.60 -0.38
N LYS A 95 11.17 11.55 0.44
CA LYS A 95 10.74 11.61 1.84
C LYS A 95 11.49 12.69 2.62
N GLU A 96 12.83 12.72 2.53
CA GLU A 96 13.69 13.71 3.19
C GLU A 96 13.39 15.14 2.75
N GLU A 97 13.03 15.36 1.48
CA GLU A 97 12.64 16.68 0.98
C GLU A 97 11.26 17.11 1.51
N ILE A 98 10.28 16.20 1.60
CA ILE A 98 8.93 16.52 2.10
C ILE A 98 8.94 16.77 3.61
N GLU A 99 9.75 16.05 4.38
CA GLU A 99 9.87 16.19 5.84
C GLU A 99 10.30 17.60 6.29
N LYS A 100 10.86 18.40 5.38
CA LYS A 100 11.18 19.83 5.64
C LYS A 100 9.93 20.72 5.75
N TYR A 101 8.78 20.25 5.26
CA TYR A 101 7.55 21.04 5.16
C TYR A 101 6.41 20.50 6.01
N THR A 102 6.35 19.18 6.18
CA THR A 102 5.33 18.51 7.02
C THR A 102 5.82 17.15 7.49
N SER A 103 5.35 16.75 8.68
CA SER A 103 5.51 15.39 9.22
C SER A 103 4.29 14.49 8.94
N PHE A 104 3.18 15.08 8.50
CA PHE A 104 1.91 14.38 8.26
C PHE A 104 1.69 14.16 6.77
N PHE A 105 2.31 13.12 6.24
CA PHE A 105 2.11 12.73 4.84
C PHE A 105 2.27 11.22 4.68
N SER A 106 1.70 10.68 3.61
CA SER A 106 1.89 9.29 3.19
C SER A 106 2.49 9.25 1.79
N ILE A 107 3.37 8.28 1.52
CA ILE A 107 3.95 8.02 0.19
C ILE A 107 3.39 6.72 -0.33
N VAL A 108 2.80 6.77 -1.51
CA VAL A 108 2.19 5.65 -2.21
C VAL A 108 2.75 5.58 -3.63
N VAL A 109 3.35 4.46 -3.97
CA VAL A 109 3.75 4.13 -5.35
C VAL A 109 2.55 3.50 -6.05
N PHE A 110 2.28 3.88 -7.30
CA PHE A 110 1.21 3.31 -8.11
C PHE A 110 1.67 2.99 -9.54
N GLY A 111 0.76 2.75 -10.46
CA GLY A 111 1.11 2.45 -11.85
C GLY A 111 1.89 1.16 -12.04
N SER A 112 2.81 1.16 -12.99
CA SER A 112 3.57 -0.04 -13.42
C SER A 112 4.45 -0.62 -12.33
N TYR A 113 5.05 0.22 -11.50
CA TYR A 113 5.91 -0.21 -10.38
C TYR A 113 5.11 -0.91 -9.27
N ALA A 114 3.88 -0.49 -9.04
CA ALA A 114 3.05 -1.12 -8.01
C ALA A 114 2.62 -2.55 -8.37
N VAL A 115 2.58 -2.87 -9.65
CA VAL A 115 2.17 -4.20 -10.13
C VAL A 115 3.33 -5.04 -10.67
N GLY A 116 4.58 -4.57 -10.51
CA GLY A 116 5.77 -5.29 -10.97
C GLY A 116 5.91 -5.43 -12.48
N LYS A 117 5.30 -4.52 -13.26
CA LYS A 117 5.31 -4.50 -14.73
C LYS A 117 6.10 -3.33 -15.32
N GLN A 118 6.97 -2.71 -14.49
CA GLN A 118 7.80 -1.60 -14.95
C GLN A 118 8.82 -2.05 -16.01
N GLU A 119 8.98 -1.24 -17.02
CA GLU A 119 10.01 -1.36 -18.06
C GLU A 119 11.16 -0.39 -17.81
N LYS A 120 12.27 -0.52 -18.57
CA LYS A 120 13.44 0.37 -18.44
C LYS A 120 13.13 1.86 -18.61
N LYS A 121 12.07 2.20 -19.34
CA LYS A 121 11.64 3.58 -19.61
C LYS A 121 10.43 4.02 -18.77
N SER A 122 9.90 3.14 -17.92
CA SER A 122 8.76 3.48 -17.07
C SER A 122 9.13 4.55 -16.06
N ASP A 123 8.27 5.56 -15.92
CA ASP A 123 8.37 6.51 -14.83
C ASP A 123 7.92 5.85 -13.52
N LEU A 124 8.48 6.30 -12.41
CA LEU A 124 8.05 5.89 -11.08
C LEU A 124 6.94 6.83 -10.62
N ASP A 125 5.71 6.34 -10.68
CA ASP A 125 4.51 7.09 -10.32
C ASP A 125 4.35 7.09 -8.78
N ILE A 126 4.33 8.28 -8.17
CA ILE A 126 4.23 8.45 -6.72
C ILE A 126 3.13 9.45 -6.37
N ALA A 127 2.21 9.05 -5.52
CA ALA A 127 1.25 9.93 -4.87
C ALA A 127 1.70 10.25 -3.43
N ILE A 128 1.64 11.52 -3.07
CA ILE A 128 1.93 12.04 -1.74
C ILE A 128 0.62 12.58 -1.15
N PHE A 129 0.11 11.90 -0.13
CA PHE A 129 -1.09 12.33 0.57
C PHE A 129 -0.73 13.25 1.71
N VAL A 130 -1.37 14.41 1.75
CA VAL A 130 -1.16 15.47 2.76
C VAL A 130 -2.48 15.90 3.37
N GLU A 131 -2.43 16.62 4.50
CA GLU A 131 -3.62 16.96 5.29
C GLU A 131 -4.61 17.83 4.53
N ASN A 132 -4.11 18.87 3.80
CA ASN A 132 -4.95 19.88 3.18
C ASN A 132 -4.25 20.61 2.03
N GLU A 133 -4.99 21.47 1.33
CA GLU A 133 -4.50 22.24 0.19
C GLU A 133 -3.35 23.22 0.54
N ALA A 134 -3.32 23.77 1.76
CA ALA A 134 -2.26 24.68 2.15
C ALA A 134 -0.91 23.96 2.27
N VAL A 135 -0.91 22.76 2.84
CA VAL A 135 0.27 21.87 2.91
C VAL A 135 0.63 21.35 1.52
N LYS A 136 -0.36 20.96 0.71
CA LYS A 136 -0.15 20.50 -0.68
C LYS A 136 0.65 21.52 -1.49
N LYS A 137 0.30 22.81 -1.42
CA LYS A 137 1.05 23.88 -2.11
C LYS A 137 2.51 23.97 -1.69
N LYS A 138 2.79 23.81 -0.39
CA LYS A 138 4.18 23.81 0.13
C LYS A 138 4.95 22.58 -0.32
N VAL A 139 4.33 21.41 -0.23
CA VAL A 139 4.93 20.14 -0.65
C VAL A 139 5.21 20.14 -2.16
N GLN A 140 4.39 20.77 -2.98
CA GLN A 140 4.60 20.86 -4.43
C GLN A 140 5.97 21.45 -4.79
N LEU A 141 6.49 22.40 -4.01
CA LEU A 141 7.84 22.94 -4.18
C LEU A 141 8.92 21.88 -3.91
N ALA A 142 8.72 21.08 -2.85
CA ALA A 142 9.61 19.97 -2.53
C ALA A 142 9.62 18.90 -3.65
N LEU A 143 8.45 18.61 -4.23
CA LEU A 143 8.33 17.66 -5.34
C LEU A 143 9.11 18.11 -6.57
N ASN A 144 9.03 19.37 -6.93
CA ASN A 144 9.79 19.93 -8.05
C ASN A 144 11.30 19.80 -7.83
N SER A 145 11.78 20.10 -6.61
CA SER A 145 13.18 19.93 -6.25
C SER A 145 13.63 18.45 -6.28
N ALA A 146 12.81 17.54 -5.75
CA ALA A 146 13.10 16.12 -5.75
C ALA A 146 13.14 15.54 -7.18
N LYS A 147 12.25 15.98 -8.06
CA LYS A 147 12.21 15.57 -9.47
C LYS A 147 13.51 15.93 -10.21
N LEU A 148 14.05 17.12 -9.96
CA LEU A 148 15.32 17.58 -10.56
C LEU A 148 16.54 16.80 -10.06
N LYS A 149 16.51 16.29 -8.83
CA LYS A 149 17.62 15.55 -8.20
C LYS A 149 17.57 14.05 -8.47
N SER A 150 16.47 13.54 -8.99
CA SER A 150 16.27 12.10 -9.19
C SER A 150 17.07 11.57 -10.37
N ILE A 151 17.73 10.40 -10.16
CA ILE A 151 18.47 9.68 -11.21
C ILE A 151 17.52 8.91 -12.14
N ILE A 152 16.33 8.57 -11.65
CA ILE A 152 15.29 7.90 -12.43
C ILE A 152 14.16 8.88 -12.73
N ARG A 153 13.41 8.61 -13.79
CA ARG A 153 12.19 9.39 -14.06
C ARG A 153 11.15 9.13 -12.99
N ILE A 154 10.62 10.20 -12.43
CA ILE A 154 9.56 10.14 -11.43
C ILE A 154 8.40 11.04 -11.84
N ASP A 155 7.18 10.55 -11.69
CA ASP A 155 5.98 11.35 -11.79
C ASP A 155 5.34 11.50 -10.40
N LEU A 156 5.13 12.74 -9.96
CA LEU A 156 4.82 13.09 -8.58
C LEU A 156 3.50 13.85 -8.50
N HIS A 157 2.59 13.33 -7.67
CA HIS A 157 1.27 13.90 -7.44
C HIS A 157 1.08 14.18 -5.96
N ALA A 158 1.00 15.47 -5.57
CA ALA A 158 0.53 15.84 -4.25
C ALA A 158 -1.00 15.87 -4.24
N ILE A 159 -1.61 15.17 -3.29
CA ILE A 159 -3.06 15.00 -3.19
C ILE A 159 -3.47 15.31 -1.75
N SER A 160 -4.41 16.24 -1.55
CA SER A 160 -4.97 16.48 -0.22
C SER A 160 -5.97 15.37 0.17
N GLN A 161 -6.25 15.24 1.47
CA GLN A 161 -7.21 14.24 1.95
C GLN A 161 -8.59 14.43 1.32
N ASP A 162 -9.07 15.67 1.28
CA ASP A 162 -10.39 15.98 0.73
C ASP A 162 -10.45 15.68 -0.77
N GLU A 163 -9.43 16.09 -1.53
CA GLU A 163 -9.31 15.80 -2.96
C GLU A 163 -9.35 14.28 -3.23
N PHE A 164 -8.64 13.48 -2.44
CA PHE A 164 -8.66 12.03 -2.60
C PHE A 164 -10.05 11.43 -2.34
N LEU A 165 -10.72 11.88 -1.27
CA LEU A 165 -12.07 11.42 -0.94
C LEU A 165 -13.08 11.81 -2.03
N GLU A 166 -12.95 13.01 -2.62
CA GLU A 166 -13.77 13.45 -3.76
C GLU A 166 -13.53 12.58 -5.00
N MET A 167 -12.25 12.27 -5.31
CA MET A 167 -11.90 11.37 -6.42
C MET A 167 -12.51 9.97 -6.24
N LEU A 168 -12.55 9.43 -5.02
CA LEU A 168 -13.13 8.11 -4.76
C LEU A 168 -14.66 8.10 -4.92
N LYS A 169 -15.34 9.21 -4.55
CA LYS A 169 -16.79 9.36 -4.66
C LYS A 169 -17.28 9.63 -6.10
N ALA A 170 -16.44 10.23 -6.93
CA ALA A 170 -16.79 10.54 -8.32
C ALA A 170 -17.28 9.28 -9.06
N ASP A 171 -18.17 9.40 -10.02
CA ASP A 171 -18.72 8.27 -10.80
C ASP A 171 -17.88 7.92 -12.04
N TYR A 172 -16.87 8.72 -12.35
CA TYR A 172 -15.95 8.54 -13.49
C TYR A 172 -14.58 7.99 -13.07
N ALA A 173 -13.83 7.45 -14.03
CA ALA A 173 -12.45 7.00 -13.84
C ALA A 173 -11.52 8.19 -13.61
N ASN A 174 -10.70 8.13 -12.57
CA ASN A 174 -9.75 9.17 -12.20
C ASN A 174 -8.52 8.60 -11.47
N LEU A 175 -7.53 9.47 -11.22
CA LEU A 175 -6.28 9.11 -10.58
C LEU A 175 -6.47 8.48 -9.20
N GLY A 176 -7.36 9.03 -8.37
CA GLY A 176 -7.63 8.50 -7.03
C GLY A 176 -8.10 7.04 -7.06
N LYS A 177 -8.98 6.70 -7.99
CA LYS A 177 -9.46 5.32 -8.18
C LYS A 177 -8.38 4.40 -8.73
N GLU A 178 -7.50 4.89 -9.60
CA GLU A 178 -6.36 4.13 -10.08
C GLU A 178 -5.42 3.78 -8.92
N ILE A 179 -5.04 4.79 -8.13
CA ILE A 179 -4.21 4.61 -6.93
C ILE A 179 -4.87 3.62 -5.96
N ALA A 180 -6.17 3.80 -5.67
CA ALA A 180 -6.88 2.92 -4.75
C ALA A 180 -6.84 1.44 -5.17
N ARG A 181 -6.90 1.16 -6.47
CA ARG A 181 -6.94 -0.21 -7.02
C ARG A 181 -5.56 -0.86 -7.17
N LYS A 182 -4.51 -0.07 -7.42
CA LYS A 182 -3.18 -0.60 -7.75
C LYS A 182 -2.11 0.28 -7.11
N HIS A 183 -1.69 -0.09 -5.91
CA HIS A 183 -0.73 0.70 -5.15
C HIS A 183 0.22 -0.16 -4.30
N LEU A 184 1.35 0.46 -3.94
CA LEU A 184 2.23 0.06 -2.85
C LEU A 184 2.36 1.24 -1.89
N SER A 185 1.71 1.18 -0.76
CA SER A 185 1.88 2.20 0.28
C SER A 185 3.21 1.96 1.00
N ILE A 186 4.10 2.95 0.98
CA ILE A 186 5.50 2.82 1.41
C ILE A 186 5.75 3.48 2.77
N TYR A 187 5.19 4.66 2.99
CA TYR A 187 5.45 5.46 4.18
C TYR A 187 4.14 6.00 4.78
N ASN A 188 4.04 6.01 6.12
CA ASN A 188 2.84 6.39 6.88
C ASN A 188 1.56 5.75 6.32
N ILE A 189 1.63 4.46 6.14
CA ILE A 189 0.62 3.61 5.49
C ILE A 189 -0.76 3.80 6.12
N SER A 190 -0.84 3.98 7.43
CA SER A 190 -2.08 4.18 8.16
C SER A 190 -2.88 5.40 7.68
N ILE A 191 -2.20 6.49 7.28
CA ILE A 191 -2.87 7.68 6.72
C ILE A 191 -3.64 7.30 5.46
N PHE A 192 -2.98 6.71 4.48
CA PHE A 192 -3.59 6.31 3.22
C PHE A 192 -4.75 5.32 3.43
N TYR A 193 -4.51 4.25 4.22
CA TYR A 193 -5.54 3.23 4.42
C TYR A 193 -6.70 3.68 5.31
N SER A 194 -6.51 4.66 6.19
CA SER A 194 -7.63 5.25 6.93
C SER A 194 -8.60 5.97 6.01
N LEU A 195 -8.08 6.73 5.03
CA LEU A 195 -8.89 7.40 4.02
C LEU A 195 -9.60 6.38 3.11
N LEU A 196 -8.87 5.40 2.60
CA LEU A 196 -9.43 4.38 1.73
C LEU A 196 -10.49 3.54 2.44
N ASN A 197 -10.25 3.12 3.69
CA ASN A 197 -11.21 2.34 4.48
C ASN A 197 -12.50 3.11 4.76
N LYS A 198 -12.42 4.43 4.96
CA LYS A 198 -13.60 5.28 5.12
C LYS A 198 -14.52 5.19 3.90
N GLU A 199 -13.96 5.30 2.69
CA GLU A 199 -14.76 5.26 1.46
C GLU A 199 -15.20 3.84 1.06
N VAL A 200 -14.42 2.81 1.38
CA VAL A 200 -14.86 1.42 1.21
C VAL A 200 -16.09 1.11 2.09
N LYS A 201 -16.11 1.61 3.33
CA LYS A 201 -17.30 1.50 4.20
C LYS A 201 -18.49 2.29 3.67
N ASN A 202 -18.26 3.37 2.92
CA ASN A 202 -19.30 4.18 2.26
C ASN A 202 -19.73 3.60 0.90
N GLY A 203 -19.22 2.42 0.50
CA GLY A 203 -19.63 1.70 -0.71
C GLY A 203 -18.69 1.80 -1.90
N PHE A 204 -17.51 2.42 -1.75
CA PHE A 204 -16.49 2.39 -2.80
C PHE A 204 -16.02 0.95 -3.07
N LYS A 205 -16.02 0.54 -4.35
CA LYS A 205 -15.59 -0.80 -4.79
C LYS A 205 -14.18 -0.73 -5.39
N LEU A 206 -13.28 -1.49 -4.82
CA LEU A 206 -11.89 -1.67 -5.28
C LEU A 206 -11.80 -2.56 -6.52
#